data_2e61b03f95ab6fba88aef72994b8fb20
#
_entry.id   2e61b03f95ab6fba88aef72994b8fb20
#
_cell.length_a   1.000
_cell.length_b   1.000
_cell.length_c   1.000
_cell.angle_alpha   90.00
_cell.angle_beta   90.00
_cell.angle_gamma   90.00
#
_symmetry.space_group_name_H-M   'P 1'
#
loop_
_entity.id
_entity.type
_entity.pdbx_description
1 polymer ?
#
loop_
_entity_poly.entity_id
_entity_poly.type
_entity_poly.pdbx_seq_one_letter_code
_entity_poly.pdbx_strand_id
1 'polypeptide(L)'
;VACACFLDYYFPKKVASLFLAFIDLVAGIPSVIFGFIGLTVLVKAFATHLHMAAGQCILAAGIVLGIMLLPFVISTCHESLQTARKTYEFSAITLGFSREFTLLHFILPAIRPGIIAGAMMAFGRALGETMAVMMVIGNSPIYPKLLGRGQTLPALTALEMGSIEYGRSLG
;
A
#
# COMPACT_ATOMS: atom_id res chain seq x y z
N VAL A 1 -4.11 -11.41 1.11
CA VAL A 1 -4.23 -12.82 1.55
C VAL A 1 -4.55 -13.72 0.37
N ALA A 2 -5.66 -13.50 -0.35
CA ALA A 2 -6.04 -14.32 -1.49
C ALA A 2 -4.93 -14.41 -2.55
N CYS A 3 -4.28 -13.29 -2.87
CA CYS A 3 -3.17 -13.23 -3.81
C CYS A 3 -1.94 -14.04 -3.31
N ALA A 4 -1.58 -13.92 -2.05
CA ALA A 4 -0.46 -14.66 -1.45
C ALA A 4 -0.75 -16.18 -1.40
N CYS A 5 -1.99 -16.58 -1.02
CA CYS A 5 -2.41 -17.98 -1.06
C CYS A 5 -2.43 -18.54 -2.47
N PHE A 6 -2.91 -17.75 -3.45
CA PHE A 6 -2.99 -18.17 -4.85
C PHE A 6 -1.59 -18.36 -5.46
N LEU A 7 -0.67 -17.45 -5.20
CA LEU A 7 0.71 -17.54 -5.66
C LEU A 7 1.41 -18.79 -5.10
N ASP A 8 1.24 -19.09 -3.82
CA ASP A 8 1.89 -20.22 -3.17
C ASP A 8 1.29 -21.59 -3.56
N TYR A 9 0.02 -21.62 -3.96
CA TYR A 9 -0.69 -22.87 -4.27
C TYR A 9 -0.59 -23.26 -5.75
N TYR A 10 -0.70 -22.29 -6.66
CA TYR A 10 -0.79 -22.54 -8.10
C TYR A 10 0.54 -22.40 -8.84
N PHE A 11 1.50 -21.62 -8.32
CA PHE A 11 2.75 -21.38 -9.02
C PHE A 11 3.93 -22.22 -8.49
N PRO A 12 4.84 -22.70 -9.38
CA PRO A 12 6.07 -23.32 -8.94
C PRO A 12 6.89 -22.38 -8.07
N LYS A 13 7.54 -22.92 -7.03
CA LYS A 13 8.29 -22.14 -6.02
C LYS A 13 9.23 -21.08 -6.61
N LYS A 14 9.83 -21.36 -7.77
CA LYS A 14 10.74 -20.42 -8.47
C LYS A 14 10.02 -19.17 -8.99
N VAL A 15 8.81 -19.32 -9.53
CA VAL A 15 8.01 -18.19 -10.06
C VAL A 15 7.46 -17.36 -8.91
N ALA A 16 6.96 -18.01 -7.86
CA ALA A 16 6.50 -17.31 -6.66
C ALA A 16 7.61 -16.52 -5.99
N SER A 17 8.83 -17.08 -5.87
CA SER A 17 10.00 -16.39 -5.31
C SER A 17 10.43 -15.19 -6.17
N LEU A 18 10.41 -15.32 -7.49
CA LEU A 18 10.75 -14.20 -8.40
C LEU A 18 9.73 -13.06 -8.29
N PHE A 19 8.44 -13.42 -8.21
CA PHE A 19 7.36 -12.43 -8.06
C PHE A 19 7.43 -11.69 -6.72
N LEU A 20 7.76 -12.40 -5.64
CA LEU A 20 7.96 -11.79 -4.33
C LEU A 20 9.18 -10.88 -4.31
N ALA A 21 10.30 -11.30 -4.89
CA ALA A 21 11.48 -10.45 -5.01
C ALA A 21 11.17 -9.17 -5.80
N PHE A 22 10.32 -9.25 -6.84
CA PHE A 22 9.86 -8.06 -7.55
C PHE A 22 8.96 -7.16 -6.67
N ILE A 23 8.06 -7.74 -5.89
CA ILE A 23 7.22 -7.00 -4.93
C ILE A 23 8.10 -6.27 -3.89
N ASP A 24 9.11 -6.95 -3.35
CA ASP A 24 10.02 -6.36 -2.36
C ASP A 24 10.88 -5.24 -2.96
N LEU A 25 11.31 -5.38 -4.22
CA LEU A 25 11.96 -4.29 -4.96
C LEU A 25 11.04 -3.08 -5.11
N VAL A 26 9.78 -3.29 -5.48
CA VAL A 26 8.78 -2.22 -5.61
C VAL A 26 8.50 -1.56 -4.26
N ALA A 27 8.45 -2.34 -3.17
CA ALA A 27 8.29 -1.82 -1.80
C ALA A 27 9.48 -0.94 -1.36
N GLY A 28 10.68 -1.17 -1.90
CA GLY A 28 11.88 -0.37 -1.64
C GLY A 28 11.98 0.93 -2.42
N ILE A 29 11.09 1.18 -3.40
CA ILE A 29 11.10 2.41 -4.18
C ILE A 29 10.71 3.61 -3.29
N PRO A 30 11.46 4.74 -3.33
CA PRO A 30 11.09 5.96 -2.63
C PRO A 30 9.69 6.46 -3.01
N SER A 31 8.91 6.85 -2.00
CA SER A 31 7.51 7.29 -2.19
C SER A 31 7.35 8.46 -3.17
N VAL A 32 8.36 9.33 -3.26
CA VAL A 32 8.39 10.46 -4.21
C VAL A 32 8.23 9.99 -5.66
N ILE A 33 8.79 8.83 -6.02
CA ILE A 33 8.68 8.28 -7.37
C ILE A 33 7.22 7.90 -7.67
N PHE A 34 6.52 7.29 -6.71
CA PHE A 34 5.09 7.00 -6.85
C PHE A 34 4.26 8.29 -6.97
N GLY A 35 4.61 9.33 -6.22
CA GLY A 35 3.99 10.65 -6.35
C GLY A 35 4.21 11.27 -7.71
N PHE A 36 5.43 11.20 -8.25
CA PHE A 36 5.77 11.72 -9.57
C PHE A 36 5.05 10.96 -10.70
N ILE A 37 5.01 9.63 -10.63
CA ILE A 37 4.24 8.80 -11.58
C ILE A 37 2.74 9.12 -11.46
N GLY A 38 2.23 9.24 -10.24
CA GLY A 38 0.85 9.65 -10.01
C GLY A 38 0.50 10.99 -10.63
N LEU A 39 1.40 11.97 -10.49
CA LEU A 39 1.24 13.31 -11.06
C LEU A 39 1.27 13.28 -12.60
N THR A 40 2.21 12.56 -13.18
CA THR A 40 2.42 12.56 -14.64
C THR A 40 1.42 11.68 -15.38
N VAL A 41 0.99 10.56 -14.80
CA VAL A 41 0.10 9.58 -15.44
C VAL A 41 -1.34 9.77 -14.96
N LEU A 42 -1.57 9.65 -13.66
CA LEU A 42 -2.93 9.56 -13.10
C LEU A 42 -3.64 10.92 -13.10
N VAL A 43 -2.97 11.98 -12.67
CA VAL A 43 -3.51 13.35 -12.68
C VAL A 43 -3.79 13.80 -14.10
N LYS A 44 -2.88 13.48 -15.04
CA LYS A 44 -3.07 13.79 -16.46
C LYS A 44 -4.23 13.01 -17.07
N ALA A 45 -4.37 11.72 -16.74
CA ALA A 45 -5.50 10.90 -17.17
C ALA A 45 -6.83 11.44 -16.63
N PHE A 46 -6.88 11.86 -15.36
CA PHE A 46 -8.10 12.45 -14.79
C PHE A 46 -8.44 13.82 -15.39
N ALA A 47 -7.44 14.67 -15.69
CA ALA A 47 -7.67 15.93 -16.38
C ALA A 47 -8.29 15.70 -17.77
N THR A 48 -7.81 14.71 -18.53
CA THR A 48 -8.28 14.44 -19.90
C THR A 48 -9.61 13.67 -19.92
N HIS A 49 -9.79 12.64 -19.11
CA HIS A 49 -10.98 11.78 -19.15
C HIS A 49 -12.18 12.31 -18.36
N LEU A 50 -11.91 13.01 -17.24
CA LEU A 50 -12.96 13.57 -16.38
C LEU A 50 -13.19 15.08 -16.62
N HIS A 51 -12.52 15.68 -17.65
CA HIS A 51 -12.63 17.10 -17.97
C HIS A 51 -12.41 18.01 -16.74
N MET A 52 -11.52 17.62 -15.83
CA MET A 52 -11.22 18.39 -14.64
C MET A 52 -10.14 19.43 -14.93
N ALA A 53 -10.32 20.65 -14.43
CA ALA A 53 -9.41 21.76 -14.70
C ALA A 53 -7.95 21.51 -14.32
N ALA A 54 -7.66 20.65 -13.31
CA ALA A 54 -6.31 20.35 -12.89
C ALA A 54 -6.02 18.83 -12.67
N GLY A 55 -7.03 17.97 -12.70
CA GLY A 55 -6.87 16.52 -12.48
C GLY A 55 -6.38 16.11 -11.07
N GLN A 56 -5.86 17.03 -10.27
CA GLN A 56 -5.44 16.79 -8.90
C GLN A 56 -6.67 16.64 -8.02
N CYS A 57 -6.79 15.48 -7.34
CA CYS A 57 -7.94 15.20 -6.48
C CYS A 57 -7.59 14.17 -5.39
N ILE A 58 -8.44 14.12 -4.38
CA ILE A 58 -8.31 13.18 -3.27
C ILE A 58 -8.34 11.73 -3.77
N LEU A 59 -9.17 11.42 -4.77
CA LEU A 59 -9.28 10.09 -5.33
C LEU A 59 -7.98 9.65 -6.01
N ALA A 60 -7.31 10.52 -6.75
CA ALA A 60 -6.01 10.25 -7.36
C ALA A 60 -4.95 9.95 -6.29
N ALA A 61 -4.90 10.76 -5.23
CA ALA A 61 -4.00 10.56 -4.11
C ALA A 61 -4.28 9.22 -3.40
N GLY A 62 -5.54 8.86 -3.19
CA GLY A 62 -5.94 7.58 -2.61
C GLY A 62 -5.51 6.37 -3.44
N ILE A 63 -5.61 6.46 -4.78
CA ILE A 63 -5.17 5.39 -5.69
C ILE A 63 -3.65 5.23 -5.63
N VAL A 64 -2.88 6.31 -5.70
CA VAL A 64 -1.40 6.27 -5.60
C VAL A 64 -0.98 5.66 -4.26
N LEU A 65 -1.60 6.10 -3.17
CA LEU A 65 -1.35 5.57 -1.84
C LEU A 65 -1.68 4.07 -1.76
N GLY A 66 -2.83 3.65 -2.30
CA GLY A 66 -3.23 2.25 -2.36
C GLY A 66 -2.23 1.38 -3.12
N ILE A 67 -1.78 1.82 -4.30
CA ILE A 67 -0.79 1.10 -5.11
C ILE A 67 0.54 0.96 -4.35
N MET A 68 0.98 2.01 -3.67
CA MET A 68 2.22 2.02 -2.89
C MET A 68 2.17 1.08 -1.67
N LEU A 69 0.99 0.92 -1.05
CA LEU A 69 0.81 0.06 0.13
C LEU A 69 0.62 -1.41 -0.22
N LEU A 70 0.13 -1.73 -1.43
CA LEU A 70 -0.13 -3.10 -1.88
C LEU A 70 1.07 -4.04 -1.72
N PRO A 71 2.29 -3.73 -2.22
CA PRO A 71 3.44 -4.60 -2.10
C PRO A 71 3.79 -4.87 -0.63
N PHE A 72 3.71 -3.88 0.22
CA PHE A 72 3.97 -4.02 1.65
C PHE A 72 2.99 -4.99 2.34
N VAL A 73 1.70 -4.85 2.08
CA VAL A 73 0.67 -5.75 2.64
C VAL A 73 0.83 -7.16 2.12
N ILE A 74 1.15 -7.34 0.83
CA ILE A 74 1.36 -8.66 0.23
C ILE A 74 2.56 -9.36 0.87
N SER A 75 3.69 -8.67 1.04
CA SER A 75 4.90 -9.20 1.65
C SER A 75 4.64 -9.67 3.09
N THR A 76 4.02 -8.82 3.92
CA THR A 76 3.68 -9.16 5.32
C THR A 76 2.71 -10.36 5.41
N CYS A 77 1.71 -10.40 4.53
CA CYS A 77 0.77 -11.54 4.48
C CYS A 77 1.48 -12.84 4.05
N HIS A 78 2.44 -12.75 3.11
CA HIS A 78 3.20 -13.89 2.66
C HIS A 78 4.11 -14.45 3.75
N GLU A 79 4.83 -13.60 4.49
CA GLU A 79 5.65 -14.01 5.63
C GLU A 79 4.82 -14.73 6.71
N SER A 80 3.66 -14.17 7.05
CA SER A 80 2.72 -14.78 8.00
C SER A 80 2.25 -16.16 7.51
N LEU A 81 1.96 -16.28 6.21
CA LEU A 81 1.54 -17.53 5.57
C LEU A 81 2.66 -18.59 5.62
N GLN A 82 3.89 -18.21 5.28
CA GLN A 82 5.03 -19.13 5.33
C GLN A 82 5.29 -19.65 6.74
N THR A 83 5.20 -18.78 7.74
CA THR A 83 5.38 -19.17 9.14
C THR A 83 4.32 -20.17 9.60
N ALA A 84 3.05 -19.89 9.31
CA ALA A 84 1.95 -20.79 9.63
C ALA A 84 2.08 -22.14 8.89
N ARG A 85 2.47 -22.13 7.63
CA ARG A 85 2.71 -23.32 6.83
C ARG A 85 3.77 -24.23 7.45
N LYS A 86 4.93 -23.67 7.80
CA LYS A 86 6.02 -24.45 8.45
C LYS A 86 5.55 -25.11 9.74
N THR A 87 4.64 -24.47 10.48
CA THR A 87 4.16 -24.97 11.77
C THR A 87 3.10 -26.07 11.60
N TYR A 88 2.14 -25.88 10.69
CA TYR A 88 0.93 -26.74 10.64
C TYR A 88 0.94 -27.76 9.49
N GLU A 89 1.69 -27.53 8.39
CA GLU A 89 1.62 -28.41 7.20
C GLU A 89 2.12 -29.82 7.50
N PHE A 90 3.23 -29.95 8.23
CA PHE A 90 3.77 -31.27 8.57
C PHE A 90 2.84 -32.07 9.48
N SER A 91 2.32 -31.43 10.51
CA SER A 91 1.39 -32.08 11.46
C SER A 91 0.07 -32.50 10.80
N ALA A 92 -0.44 -31.69 9.88
CA ALA A 92 -1.68 -31.98 9.18
C ALA A 92 -1.52 -33.13 8.18
N ILE A 93 -0.40 -33.23 7.48
CA ILE A 93 -0.10 -34.34 6.56
C ILE A 93 0.03 -35.67 7.33
N THR A 94 0.70 -35.65 8.48
CA THR A 94 0.82 -36.87 9.33
C THR A 94 -0.52 -37.35 9.86
N LEU A 95 -1.49 -36.46 10.04
CA LEU A 95 -2.87 -36.82 10.43
C LEU A 95 -3.77 -37.20 9.22
N GLY A 96 -3.24 -37.20 8.00
CA GLY A 96 -3.95 -37.59 6.79
C GLY A 96 -4.91 -36.54 6.23
N PHE A 97 -4.83 -35.28 6.66
CA PHE A 97 -5.65 -34.20 6.10
C PHE A 97 -5.19 -33.80 4.70
N SER A 98 -6.15 -33.47 3.83
CA SER A 98 -5.85 -32.92 2.51
C SER A 98 -5.22 -31.53 2.64
N ARG A 99 -4.39 -31.15 1.65
CA ARG A 99 -3.74 -29.81 1.63
C ARG A 99 -4.75 -28.68 1.65
N GLU A 100 -5.85 -28.80 0.93
CA GLU A 100 -6.92 -27.79 0.87
C GLU A 100 -7.62 -27.62 2.22
N PHE A 101 -7.91 -28.75 2.88
CA PHE A 101 -8.51 -28.72 4.22
C PHE A 101 -7.58 -28.07 5.23
N THR A 102 -6.30 -28.39 5.18
CA THR A 102 -5.25 -27.79 6.04
C THR A 102 -5.16 -26.28 5.82
N LEU A 103 -5.17 -25.83 4.58
CA LEU A 103 -5.10 -24.41 4.25
C LEU A 103 -6.28 -23.63 4.83
N LEU A 104 -7.50 -24.14 4.61
CA LEU A 104 -8.73 -23.42 4.98
C LEU A 104 -9.02 -23.45 6.48
N HIS A 105 -8.77 -24.58 7.14
CA HIS A 105 -9.18 -24.78 8.53
C HIS A 105 -8.08 -24.54 9.57
N PHE A 106 -6.80 -24.69 9.19
CA PHE A 106 -5.70 -24.48 10.12
C PHE A 106 -4.87 -23.25 9.78
N ILE A 107 -4.41 -23.14 8.54
CA ILE A 107 -3.48 -22.07 8.16
C ILE A 107 -4.20 -20.70 8.09
N LEU A 108 -5.34 -20.64 7.43
CA LEU A 108 -6.06 -19.36 7.24
C LEU A 108 -6.52 -18.73 8.56
N PRO A 109 -7.07 -19.45 9.55
CA PRO A 109 -7.32 -18.88 10.86
C PRO A 109 -6.06 -18.48 11.63
N ALA A 110 -4.98 -19.25 11.51
CA ALA A 110 -3.72 -18.98 12.20
C ALA A 110 -3.02 -17.71 11.75
N ILE A 111 -3.20 -17.28 10.48
CA ILE A 111 -2.58 -16.06 9.95
C ILE A 111 -3.39 -14.78 10.22
N ARG A 112 -4.60 -14.88 10.75
CA ARG A 112 -5.45 -13.70 11.05
C ARG A 112 -4.72 -12.60 11.84
N PRO A 113 -4.03 -12.90 12.96
CA PRO A 113 -3.31 -11.85 13.71
C PRO A 113 -2.20 -11.21 12.87
N GLY A 114 -1.50 -11.96 12.03
CA GLY A 114 -0.49 -11.43 11.12
C GLY A 114 -1.07 -10.50 10.04
N ILE A 115 -2.25 -10.81 9.52
CA ILE A 115 -2.98 -9.95 8.58
C ILE A 115 -3.37 -8.63 9.25
N ILE A 116 -3.90 -8.70 10.47
CA ILE A 116 -4.29 -7.49 11.23
C ILE A 116 -3.05 -6.64 11.51
N ALA A 117 -1.96 -7.23 11.97
CA ALA A 117 -0.71 -6.52 12.21
C ALA A 117 -0.18 -5.84 10.94
N GLY A 118 -0.18 -6.55 9.80
CA GLY A 118 0.21 -5.98 8.51
C GLY A 118 -0.69 -4.84 8.06
N ALA A 119 -2.00 -4.96 8.26
CA ALA A 119 -2.95 -3.89 7.95
C ALA A 119 -2.73 -2.65 8.85
N MET A 120 -2.46 -2.83 10.13
CA MET A 120 -2.15 -1.73 11.06
C MET A 120 -0.84 -1.02 10.69
N MET A 121 0.19 -1.78 10.31
CA MET A 121 1.46 -1.20 9.85
C MET A 121 1.28 -0.42 8.54
N ALA A 122 0.53 -0.96 7.58
CA ALA A 122 0.20 -0.28 6.33
C ALA A 122 -0.59 1.01 6.58
N PHE A 123 -1.55 0.97 7.50
CA PHE A 123 -2.33 2.15 7.90
C PHE A 123 -1.45 3.22 8.55
N GLY A 124 -0.55 2.84 9.48
CA GLY A 124 0.40 3.77 10.09
C GLY A 124 1.32 4.43 9.05
N ARG A 125 1.81 3.65 8.07
CA ARG A 125 2.59 4.17 6.94
C ARG A 125 1.76 5.15 6.09
N ALA A 126 0.51 4.81 5.79
CA ALA A 126 -0.40 5.65 5.02
C ALA A 126 -0.67 7.00 5.71
N LEU A 127 -0.84 7.01 7.03
CA LEU A 127 -1.01 8.24 7.80
C LEU A 127 0.21 9.15 7.80
N GLY A 128 1.41 8.58 7.74
CA GLY A 128 2.67 9.33 7.67
C GLY A 128 3.09 9.76 6.26
N GLU A 129 2.39 9.31 5.21
CA GLU A 129 2.78 9.62 3.84
C GLU A 129 2.49 11.08 3.48
N THR A 130 3.56 11.81 3.22
CA THR A 130 3.50 13.24 2.94
C THR A 130 3.81 13.55 1.49
N MET A 131 4.97 13.08 0.99
CA MET A 131 5.54 13.52 -0.28
C MET A 131 4.72 13.06 -1.50
N ALA A 132 4.38 11.77 -1.59
CA ALA A 132 3.62 11.25 -2.72
C ALA A 132 2.21 11.87 -2.77
N VAL A 133 1.56 12.00 -1.61
CA VAL A 133 0.22 12.57 -1.50
C VAL A 133 0.24 14.06 -1.84
N MET A 134 1.21 14.82 -1.32
CA MET A 134 1.32 16.27 -1.57
C MET A 134 1.43 16.60 -3.06
N MET A 135 2.12 15.77 -3.85
CA MET A 135 2.26 15.96 -5.29
C MET A 135 0.94 15.76 -6.06
N VAL A 136 0.05 14.91 -5.59
CA VAL A 136 -1.13 14.44 -6.34
C VAL A 136 -2.44 15.08 -5.86
N ILE A 137 -2.53 15.48 -4.58
CA ILE A 137 -3.78 15.91 -3.95
C ILE A 137 -4.15 17.37 -4.26
N GLY A 138 -3.18 18.22 -4.61
CA GLY A 138 -3.38 19.62 -5.00
C GLY A 138 -3.34 20.65 -3.86
N ASN A 139 -3.08 20.23 -2.62
CA ASN A 139 -2.78 21.07 -1.44
C ASN A 139 -3.68 22.32 -1.26
N SER A 140 -4.98 22.15 -1.40
CA SER A 140 -5.96 23.24 -1.22
C SER A 140 -6.76 23.02 0.05
N PRO A 141 -6.88 24.02 0.95
CA PRO A 141 -7.70 23.94 2.15
C PRO A 141 -9.18 24.17 1.82
N ILE A 142 -9.76 23.25 1.05
CA ILE A 142 -11.17 23.29 0.65
C ILE A 142 -11.86 22.07 1.26
N TYR A 143 -13.18 22.16 1.47
CA TYR A 143 -13.98 21.03 1.94
C TYR A 143 -13.75 19.78 1.10
N PRO A 144 -13.42 18.62 1.69
CA PRO A 144 -13.00 17.43 0.98
C PRO A 144 -14.14 16.87 0.13
N LYS A 145 -13.95 16.91 -1.19
CA LYS A 145 -14.77 16.20 -2.18
C LYS A 145 -13.88 15.17 -2.86
N LEU A 146 -14.39 13.97 -3.14
CA LEU A 146 -13.61 12.88 -3.75
C LEU A 146 -12.88 13.29 -5.03
N LEU A 147 -13.53 14.09 -5.87
CA LEU A 147 -12.98 14.65 -7.11
C LEU A 147 -12.43 16.08 -6.93
N GLY A 148 -12.45 16.61 -5.72
CA GLY A 148 -11.89 17.91 -5.38
C GLY A 148 -10.44 17.82 -4.91
N ARG A 149 -9.76 18.97 -4.91
CA ARG A 149 -8.48 19.12 -4.24
C ARG A 149 -8.68 19.00 -2.74
N GLY A 150 -7.66 18.57 -2.04
CA GLY A 150 -7.67 18.48 -0.58
C GLY A 150 -6.28 18.69 -0.01
N GLN A 151 -6.18 18.51 1.30
CA GLN A 151 -4.92 18.59 2.02
C GLN A 151 -4.93 17.54 3.13
N THR A 152 -3.82 16.82 3.31
CA THR A 152 -3.66 15.90 4.44
C THR A 152 -2.96 16.60 5.60
N LEU A 153 -3.17 16.11 6.82
CA LEU A 153 -2.52 16.67 8.01
C LEU A 153 -0.99 16.68 7.90
N PRO A 154 -0.32 15.58 7.47
CA PRO A 154 1.14 15.62 7.29
C PRO A 154 1.58 16.59 6.20
N ALA A 155 0.81 16.75 5.12
CA ALA A 155 1.14 17.72 4.07
C ALA A 155 0.97 19.17 4.58
N LEU A 156 -0.05 19.44 5.37
CA LEU A 156 -0.26 20.73 6.00
C LEU A 156 0.90 21.10 6.92
N THR A 157 1.26 20.20 7.84
CA THR A 157 2.38 20.45 8.77
C THR A 157 3.70 20.68 8.05
N ALA A 158 3.98 19.95 6.97
CA ALA A 158 5.19 20.13 6.19
C ALA A 158 5.24 21.51 5.48
N LEU A 159 4.11 21.98 4.95
CA LEU A 159 4.00 23.28 4.31
C LEU A 159 4.10 24.43 5.31
N GLU A 160 3.43 24.32 6.46
CA GLU A 160 3.46 25.33 7.52
C GLU A 160 4.85 25.47 8.15
N MET A 161 5.58 24.36 8.35
CA MET A 161 6.98 24.43 8.83
C MET A 161 7.88 25.23 7.88
N GLY A 162 7.74 25.03 6.57
CA GLY A 162 8.49 25.79 5.58
C GLY A 162 8.15 27.29 5.59
N SER A 163 6.90 27.66 5.83
CA SER A 163 6.47 29.04 5.89
C SER A 163 6.96 29.78 7.16
N ILE A 164 7.01 29.08 8.29
CA ILE A 164 7.52 29.63 9.56
C ILE A 164 9.03 29.92 9.46
N GLU A 165 9.79 29.05 8.83
CA GLU A 165 11.23 29.24 8.65
C GLU A 165 11.52 30.46 7.76
N TYR A 166 10.75 30.63 6.68
CA TYR A 166 10.87 31.80 5.78
C TYR A 166 10.46 33.10 6.47
N GLY A 167 9.38 33.10 7.25
CA GLY A 167 8.94 34.28 8.01
C GLY A 167 9.93 34.73 9.10
N ARG A 168 10.65 33.77 9.71
CA ARG A 168 11.69 34.10 10.72
C ARG A 168 12.97 34.66 10.11
N SER A 169 13.25 34.41 8.84
CA SER A 169 14.41 34.95 8.13
C SER A 169 14.21 36.41 7.63
N LEU A 170 12.99 36.92 7.66
CA LEU A 170 12.62 38.27 7.22
C LEU A 170 12.34 39.23 8.40
N GLY A 171 12.43 38.80 9.63
CA GLY A 171 12.34 39.60 10.86
C GLY A 171 13.66 39.69 11.59
#